data_a2b25d997a84b920a9689b778943426e
#
_entry.id   a2b25d997a84b920a9689b778943426e
#
_cell.length_a   1.000
_cell.length_b   1.000
_cell.length_c   1.000
_cell.angle_alpha   90.00
_cell.angle_beta   90.00
_cell.angle_gamma   90.00
#
_symmetry.space_group_name_H-M   'P 1'
#
loop_
_entity.id
_entity.type
_entity.pdbx_description
1 polymer ?
#
loop_
_entity_poly.entity_id
_entity_poly.type
_entity_poly.pdbx_seq_one_letter_code
_entity_poly.pdbx_strand_id
1 'polypeptide(L)'
;MEIDLLRNYPKTKRNTQARSEEKTPEVRAIARQFGAEFFDGDRQYGYGGFSYNARFWQPVIPDLQAQYGLSAESAVLDVGCAKGFFLYDLEQIIPGITGKGIDISDYAIANAKPEVAANMQVGCATDLPFDDDSFDLVMSVNTVHNLEREACGKALQEIMRVSRGNAFITVDAYRNAEEEARMYEWNLTAKTIMHVDEWKAFFNEVGYTGDYFWFIP
;
A
#
# COMPACT_ATOMS: atom_id res chain seq x y z
N MET A 1 4.15 14.06 7.31
CA MET A 1 5.19 13.81 8.36
C MET A 1 5.41 12.32 8.57
N GLU A 2 6.50 11.90 9.26
CA GLU A 2 6.70 10.49 9.63
C GLU A 2 5.78 10.13 10.81
N ILE A 3 4.86 9.17 10.62
CA ILE A 3 3.89 8.74 11.65
C ILE A 3 3.52 7.27 11.48
N ASP A 4 3.58 6.47 12.57
CA ASP A 4 3.17 5.06 12.59
C ASP A 4 1.65 4.93 12.81
N LEU A 5 0.87 5.06 11.75
CA LEU A 5 -0.58 4.79 11.78
C LEU A 5 -0.90 3.29 11.65
N LEU A 6 0.11 2.45 11.35
CA LEU A 6 -0.04 1.00 11.32
C LEU A 6 0.44 0.31 12.60
N ARG A 7 0.66 1.05 13.71
CA ARG A 7 1.13 0.51 15.00
C ARG A 7 0.27 -0.63 15.53
N ASN A 8 -1.03 -0.59 15.25
CA ASN A 8 -2.01 -1.62 15.63
C ASN A 8 -2.18 -2.73 14.59
N TYR A 9 -1.50 -2.65 13.44
CA TYR A 9 -1.45 -3.72 12.45
C TYR A 9 -0.64 -4.90 13.00
N PRO A 10 -1.10 -6.15 12.88
CA PRO A 10 -0.41 -7.30 13.45
C PRO A 10 1.02 -7.45 12.95
N LYS A 11 1.98 -7.38 13.86
CA LYS A 11 3.40 -7.61 13.57
C LYS A 11 3.70 -9.10 13.73
N THR A 12 3.97 -9.79 12.63
CA THR A 12 4.42 -11.19 12.66
C THR A 12 5.93 -11.25 12.68
N LYS A 13 6.51 -12.10 13.54
CA LYS A 13 7.94 -12.41 13.46
C LYS A 13 8.23 -13.06 12.11
N ARG A 14 9.15 -12.46 11.35
CA ARG A 14 9.51 -12.89 10.00
C ARG A 14 10.86 -13.57 10.03
N ASN A 15 10.94 -14.79 9.49
CA ASN A 15 12.23 -15.43 9.22
C ASN A 15 12.66 -15.00 7.80
N THR A 16 13.37 -13.88 7.70
CA THR A 16 13.82 -13.30 6.41
C THR A 16 14.81 -14.21 5.71
N GLN A 17 15.73 -14.83 6.48
CA GLN A 17 16.78 -15.67 5.93
C GLN A 17 16.25 -16.94 5.26
N ALA A 18 15.32 -17.67 5.88
CA ALA A 18 14.74 -18.88 5.28
C ALA A 18 13.96 -18.57 3.99
N ARG A 19 13.45 -17.34 3.82
CA ARG A 19 12.73 -16.90 2.63
C ARG A 19 13.61 -16.35 1.52
N SER A 20 14.85 -15.94 1.82
CA SER A 20 15.75 -15.37 0.81
C SER A 20 16.18 -16.41 -0.22
N GLU A 21 16.39 -17.65 0.20
CA GLU A 21 16.80 -18.76 -0.66
C GLU A 21 15.74 -19.15 -1.72
N GLU A 22 14.46 -18.88 -1.43
CA GLU A 22 13.34 -19.16 -2.34
C GLU A 22 13.09 -18.07 -3.39
N LYS A 23 13.68 -16.87 -3.23
CA LYS A 23 13.38 -15.69 -4.07
C LYS A 23 14.31 -15.56 -5.28
N THR A 24 14.24 -16.54 -6.17
CA THR A 24 14.98 -16.48 -7.44
C THR A 24 14.48 -15.35 -8.36
N PRO A 25 15.24 -14.96 -9.40
CA PRO A 25 14.75 -14.00 -10.41
C PRO A 25 13.41 -14.40 -11.02
N GLU A 26 13.18 -15.69 -11.25
CA GLU A 26 11.95 -16.24 -11.81
C GLU A 26 10.77 -16.06 -10.86
N VAL A 27 10.96 -16.36 -9.56
CA VAL A 27 9.96 -16.15 -8.50
C VAL A 27 9.59 -14.68 -8.42
N ARG A 28 10.57 -13.77 -8.46
CA ARG A 28 10.31 -12.32 -8.47
C ARG A 28 9.57 -11.86 -9.72
N ALA A 29 9.90 -12.43 -10.89
CA ALA A 29 9.23 -12.11 -12.15
C ALA A 29 7.75 -12.51 -12.12
N ILE A 30 7.43 -13.68 -11.55
CA ILE A 30 6.05 -14.13 -11.36
C ILE A 30 5.33 -13.24 -10.35
N ALA A 31 5.94 -12.97 -9.20
CA ALA A 31 5.34 -12.14 -8.15
C ALA A 31 4.99 -10.72 -8.65
N ARG A 32 5.87 -10.14 -9.48
CA ARG A 32 5.69 -8.79 -10.06
C ARG A 32 4.61 -8.70 -11.12
N GLN A 33 4.02 -9.81 -11.53
CA GLN A 33 2.83 -9.80 -12.40
C GLN A 33 1.56 -9.45 -11.63
N PHE A 34 1.60 -9.54 -10.29
CA PHE A 34 0.46 -9.32 -9.40
C PHE A 34 -0.80 -10.10 -9.84
N GLY A 35 -0.58 -11.31 -10.40
CA GLY A 35 -1.64 -12.22 -10.83
C GLY A 35 -2.08 -13.19 -9.74
N ALA A 36 -2.76 -14.28 -10.16
CA ALA A 36 -3.26 -15.33 -9.27
C ALA A 36 -2.17 -15.92 -8.36
N GLU A 37 -0.97 -16.15 -8.91
CA GLU A 37 0.14 -16.72 -8.15
C GLU A 37 0.58 -15.83 -6.99
N PHE A 38 0.57 -14.50 -7.16
CA PHE A 38 0.92 -13.56 -6.10
C PHE A 38 -0.12 -13.55 -4.98
N PHE A 39 -1.41 -13.55 -5.32
CA PHE A 39 -2.49 -13.40 -4.33
C PHE A 39 -2.91 -14.72 -3.68
N ASP A 40 -3.10 -15.77 -4.47
CA ASP A 40 -3.69 -17.03 -4.03
C ASP A 40 -2.83 -18.27 -4.34
N GLY A 41 -1.67 -18.08 -4.98
CA GLY A 41 -0.71 -19.15 -5.25
C GLY A 41 0.17 -19.50 -4.08
N ASP A 42 1.24 -20.25 -4.35
CA ASP A 42 2.18 -20.68 -3.35
C ASP A 42 2.84 -19.51 -2.61
N ARG A 43 3.14 -19.73 -1.32
CA ARG A 43 3.72 -18.72 -0.43
C ARG A 43 5.01 -18.07 -0.94
N GLN A 44 5.76 -18.75 -1.81
CA GLN A 44 6.97 -18.21 -2.44
C GLN A 44 6.69 -17.03 -3.37
N TYR A 45 5.51 -16.96 -3.99
CA TYR A 45 5.15 -15.92 -4.96
C TYR A 45 4.51 -14.68 -4.35
N GLY A 46 4.14 -14.72 -3.06
CA GLY A 46 3.44 -13.60 -2.42
C GLY A 46 3.86 -13.38 -0.97
N TYR A 47 3.46 -12.25 -0.42
CA TYR A 47 3.70 -11.94 0.99
C TYR A 47 2.68 -12.61 1.93
N GLY A 48 1.56 -13.09 1.40
CA GLY A 48 0.40 -13.62 2.14
C GLY A 48 -0.49 -12.50 2.67
N GLY A 49 -1.55 -12.90 3.39
CA GLY A 49 -2.52 -11.93 3.92
C GLY A 49 -3.63 -11.56 2.94
N PHE A 50 -3.75 -12.30 1.83
CA PHE A 50 -4.75 -12.04 0.79
C PHE A 50 -6.07 -12.79 0.99
N SER A 51 -6.27 -13.35 2.19
CA SER A 51 -7.57 -13.81 2.69
C SER A 51 -8.05 -12.83 3.75
N TYR A 52 -9.33 -12.48 3.71
CA TYR A 52 -9.89 -11.51 4.66
C TYR A 52 -9.74 -11.97 6.11
N ASN A 53 -9.27 -11.05 6.94
CA ASN A 53 -9.24 -11.23 8.38
C ASN A 53 -9.30 -9.85 9.05
N ALA A 54 -10.36 -9.61 9.80
CA ALA A 54 -10.65 -8.36 10.48
C ALA A 54 -9.54 -7.83 11.41
N ARG A 55 -8.69 -8.74 11.94
CA ARG A 55 -7.58 -8.37 12.83
C ARG A 55 -6.56 -7.43 12.18
N PHE A 56 -6.52 -7.35 10.84
CA PHE A 56 -5.52 -6.53 10.15
C PHE A 56 -5.93 -5.06 10.12
N TRP A 57 -7.10 -4.72 9.59
CA TRP A 57 -7.47 -3.33 9.35
C TRP A 57 -8.36 -2.74 10.43
N GLN A 58 -9.25 -3.54 11.07
CA GLN A 58 -10.14 -3.01 12.10
C GLN A 58 -9.41 -2.29 13.26
N PRO A 59 -8.25 -2.76 13.75
CA PRO A 59 -7.52 -2.03 14.80
C PRO A 59 -6.82 -0.75 14.31
N VAL A 60 -6.62 -0.60 12.99
CA VAL A 60 -5.91 0.53 12.36
C VAL A 60 -6.83 1.71 12.06
N ILE A 61 -8.05 1.41 11.60
CA ILE A 61 -9.01 2.42 11.13
C ILE A 61 -9.32 3.51 12.18
N PRO A 62 -9.48 3.22 13.48
CA PRO A 62 -9.68 4.27 14.48
C PRO A 62 -8.52 5.29 14.57
N ASP A 63 -7.27 4.86 14.38
CA ASP A 63 -6.13 5.77 14.34
C ASP A 63 -6.16 6.67 13.10
N LEU A 64 -6.51 6.11 11.92
CA LEU A 64 -6.71 6.88 10.69
C LEU A 64 -7.86 7.87 10.84
N GLN A 65 -8.99 7.43 11.41
CA GLN A 65 -10.15 8.28 11.65
C GLN A 65 -9.79 9.47 12.56
N ALA A 66 -9.08 9.23 13.64
CA ALA A 66 -8.68 10.28 14.57
C ALA A 66 -7.65 11.24 13.94
N GLN A 67 -6.68 10.72 13.17
CA GLN A 67 -5.63 11.53 12.55
C GLN A 67 -6.18 12.46 11.48
N TYR A 68 -7.11 11.99 10.64
CA TYR A 68 -7.60 12.71 9.47
C TYR A 68 -9.03 13.25 9.63
N GLY A 69 -9.66 13.05 10.78
CA GLY A 69 -11.03 13.52 11.04
C GLY A 69 -12.08 12.85 10.15
N LEU A 70 -11.89 11.57 9.80
CA LEU A 70 -12.79 10.89 8.87
C LEU A 70 -14.18 10.70 9.47
N SER A 71 -15.19 10.96 8.67
CA SER A 71 -16.62 10.88 9.01
C SER A 71 -17.41 10.15 7.93
N ALA A 72 -18.73 10.04 8.13
CA ALA A 72 -19.64 9.45 7.15
C ALA A 72 -19.68 10.20 5.79
N GLU A 73 -19.31 11.48 5.79
CA GLU A 73 -19.27 12.31 4.57
C GLU A 73 -17.91 12.26 3.86
N SER A 74 -16.91 11.61 4.45
CA SER A 74 -15.56 11.57 3.90
C SER A 74 -15.46 10.61 2.71
N ALA A 75 -14.59 10.95 1.76
CA ALA A 75 -14.19 10.12 0.64
C ALA A 75 -12.73 9.67 0.81
N VAL A 76 -12.48 8.35 0.72
CA VAL A 76 -11.15 7.74 0.87
C VAL A 76 -10.80 6.94 -0.36
N LEU A 77 -9.56 7.12 -0.87
CA LEU A 77 -9.00 6.30 -1.96
C LEU A 77 -7.90 5.39 -1.40
N ASP A 78 -7.96 4.11 -1.76
CA ASP A 78 -6.90 3.13 -1.51
C ASP A 78 -6.18 2.80 -2.84
N VAL A 79 -4.93 3.25 -2.98
CA VAL A 79 -4.09 3.02 -4.15
C VAL A 79 -3.22 1.79 -3.93
N GLY A 80 -3.51 0.72 -4.68
CA GLY A 80 -3.00 -0.63 -4.44
C GLY A 80 -3.90 -1.40 -3.47
N CYS A 81 -5.21 -1.30 -3.70
CA CYS A 81 -6.25 -1.80 -2.79
C CYS A 81 -6.37 -3.33 -2.74
N ALA A 82 -5.63 -4.06 -3.59
CA ALA A 82 -5.70 -5.52 -3.67
C ALA A 82 -7.14 -6.02 -3.77
N LYS A 83 -7.58 -6.89 -2.83
CA LYS A 83 -8.95 -7.42 -2.78
C LYS A 83 -9.94 -6.58 -1.94
N GLY A 84 -9.56 -5.34 -1.56
CA GLY A 84 -10.44 -4.37 -0.91
C GLY A 84 -10.72 -4.61 0.57
N PHE A 85 -9.87 -5.34 1.28
CA PHE A 85 -10.11 -5.65 2.70
C PHE A 85 -10.08 -4.43 3.61
N PHE A 86 -9.20 -3.47 3.33
CA PHE A 86 -9.18 -2.18 4.02
C PHE A 86 -10.49 -1.42 3.80
N LEU A 87 -10.95 -1.30 2.56
CA LEU A 87 -12.18 -0.59 2.21
C LEU A 87 -13.40 -1.20 2.89
N TYR A 88 -13.47 -2.53 2.92
CA TYR A 88 -14.53 -3.23 3.61
C TYR A 88 -14.57 -2.89 5.11
N ASP A 89 -13.45 -3.02 5.80
CA ASP A 89 -13.39 -2.70 7.23
C ASP A 89 -13.63 -1.21 7.50
N LEU A 90 -13.18 -0.33 6.60
CA LEU A 90 -13.43 1.12 6.68
C LEU A 90 -14.94 1.43 6.68
N GLU A 91 -15.69 0.86 5.73
CA GLU A 91 -17.14 1.04 5.64
C GLU A 91 -17.90 0.40 6.82
N GLN A 92 -17.37 -0.68 7.40
CA GLN A 92 -17.97 -1.30 8.60
C GLN A 92 -17.79 -0.44 9.86
N ILE A 93 -16.64 0.25 9.99
CA ILE A 93 -16.29 1.04 11.19
C ILE A 93 -16.82 2.46 11.10
N ILE A 94 -16.85 3.03 9.89
CA ILE A 94 -17.39 4.39 9.62
C ILE A 94 -18.55 4.28 8.62
N PRO A 95 -19.75 3.90 9.08
CA PRO A 95 -20.90 3.74 8.18
C PRO A 95 -21.24 5.06 7.47
N GLY A 96 -21.36 4.99 6.14
CA GLY A 96 -21.63 6.15 5.28
C GLY A 96 -20.40 6.71 4.58
N ILE A 97 -19.17 6.38 5.04
CA ILE A 97 -17.94 6.81 4.36
C ILE A 97 -17.91 6.26 2.92
N THR A 98 -17.37 7.04 2.00
CA THR A 98 -17.18 6.59 0.62
C THR A 98 -15.76 6.04 0.43
N GLY A 99 -15.63 4.72 0.27
CA GLY A 99 -14.38 4.06 -0.10
C GLY A 99 -14.28 3.84 -1.60
N LYS A 100 -13.14 4.17 -2.21
CA LYS A 100 -12.78 3.80 -3.59
C LYS A 100 -11.43 3.09 -3.60
N GLY A 101 -11.26 2.13 -4.52
CA GLY A 101 -10.02 1.38 -4.66
C GLY A 101 -9.53 1.30 -6.09
N ILE A 102 -8.21 1.37 -6.26
CA ILE A 102 -7.55 1.13 -7.53
C ILE A 102 -6.38 0.17 -7.33
N ASP A 103 -6.25 -0.81 -8.21
CA ASP A 103 -5.12 -1.74 -8.23
C ASP A 103 -4.74 -2.06 -9.67
N ILE A 104 -3.46 -2.34 -9.91
CA ILE A 104 -2.96 -2.74 -11.22
C ILE A 104 -3.39 -4.17 -11.58
N SER A 105 -3.73 -4.98 -10.58
CA SER A 105 -4.11 -6.38 -10.71
C SER A 105 -5.57 -6.54 -11.09
N ASP A 106 -5.81 -6.96 -12.32
CA ASP A 106 -7.14 -7.41 -12.76
C ASP A 106 -7.61 -8.62 -11.96
N TYR A 107 -6.69 -9.52 -11.59
CA TYR A 107 -6.99 -10.68 -10.75
C TYR A 107 -7.50 -10.25 -9.35
N ALA A 108 -6.82 -9.31 -8.70
CA ALA A 108 -7.24 -8.85 -7.37
C ALA A 108 -8.62 -8.18 -7.42
N ILE A 109 -8.86 -7.33 -8.42
CA ILE A 109 -10.15 -6.66 -8.61
C ILE A 109 -11.27 -7.67 -8.93
N ALA A 110 -11.01 -8.64 -9.81
CA ALA A 110 -11.99 -9.69 -10.12
C ALA A 110 -12.32 -10.60 -8.92
N ASN A 111 -11.40 -10.71 -7.94
CA ASN A 111 -11.55 -11.47 -6.71
C ASN A 111 -11.71 -10.58 -5.47
N ALA A 112 -12.16 -9.35 -5.67
CA ALA A 112 -12.41 -8.40 -4.60
C ALA A 112 -13.52 -8.90 -3.67
N LYS A 113 -13.47 -8.40 -2.43
CA LYS A 113 -14.55 -8.66 -1.47
C LYS A 113 -15.87 -8.12 -2.03
N PRO A 114 -16.93 -8.96 -2.17
CA PRO A 114 -18.14 -8.62 -2.92
C PRO A 114 -18.82 -7.31 -2.48
N GLU A 115 -18.75 -6.98 -1.18
CA GLU A 115 -19.39 -5.83 -0.59
C GLU A 115 -18.80 -4.50 -1.08
N VAL A 116 -17.52 -4.49 -1.48
CA VAL A 116 -16.83 -3.28 -1.94
C VAL A 116 -16.41 -3.34 -3.42
N ALA A 117 -16.61 -4.47 -4.08
CA ALA A 117 -16.17 -4.69 -5.47
C ALA A 117 -16.68 -3.61 -6.45
N ALA A 118 -17.90 -3.11 -6.28
CA ALA A 118 -18.46 -2.05 -7.12
C ALA A 118 -17.75 -0.68 -6.98
N ASN A 119 -16.96 -0.51 -5.92
CA ASN A 119 -16.19 0.69 -5.62
C ASN A 119 -14.71 0.56 -6.02
N MET A 120 -14.34 -0.52 -6.68
CA MET A 120 -12.97 -0.82 -7.04
C MET A 120 -12.82 -0.96 -8.55
N GLN A 121 -11.64 -0.60 -9.06
CA GLN A 121 -11.33 -0.72 -10.49
C GLN A 121 -9.87 -1.03 -10.75
N VAL A 122 -9.60 -1.63 -11.91
CA VAL A 122 -8.24 -1.80 -12.41
C VAL A 122 -7.69 -0.46 -12.87
N GLY A 123 -6.46 -0.14 -12.48
CA GLY A 123 -5.80 1.09 -12.92
C GLY A 123 -4.39 1.24 -12.38
N CYS A 124 -3.68 2.23 -12.92
CA CYS A 124 -2.30 2.50 -12.59
C CYS A 124 -2.18 3.67 -11.61
N ALA A 125 -1.34 3.53 -10.59
CA ALA A 125 -1.07 4.60 -9.62
C ALA A 125 -0.43 5.85 -10.26
N THR A 126 0.15 5.72 -11.46
CA THR A 126 0.78 6.84 -12.19
C THR A 126 -0.20 7.65 -13.05
N ASP A 127 -1.46 7.24 -13.11
CA ASP A 127 -2.51 7.90 -13.90
C ASP A 127 -3.87 7.56 -13.25
N LEU A 128 -4.18 8.27 -12.15
CA LEU A 128 -5.39 8.03 -11.37
C LEU A 128 -6.60 8.64 -12.08
N PRO A 129 -7.65 7.86 -12.40
CA PRO A 129 -8.81 8.31 -13.17
C PRO A 129 -9.82 9.07 -12.31
N PHE A 130 -9.34 10.02 -11.53
CA PHE A 130 -10.14 10.86 -10.63
C PHE A 130 -9.75 12.32 -10.82
N ASP A 131 -10.70 13.21 -10.60
CA ASP A 131 -10.46 14.64 -10.64
C ASP A 131 -9.55 15.09 -9.47
N ASP A 132 -8.93 16.26 -9.61
CA ASP A 132 -8.15 16.88 -8.55
C ASP A 132 -9.02 17.07 -7.29
N ASP A 133 -8.41 16.99 -6.11
CA ASP A 133 -9.06 17.25 -4.82
C ASP A 133 -10.35 16.42 -4.59
N SER A 134 -10.38 15.16 -5.06
CA SER A 134 -11.56 14.29 -4.97
C SER A 134 -11.72 13.59 -3.62
N PHE A 135 -10.62 13.37 -2.88
CA PHE A 135 -10.61 12.53 -1.68
C PHE A 135 -10.10 13.26 -0.45
N ASP A 136 -10.75 13.03 0.69
CA ASP A 136 -10.34 13.57 1.99
C ASP A 136 -9.11 12.87 2.55
N LEU A 137 -8.89 11.60 2.14
CA LEU A 137 -7.69 10.83 2.41
C LEU A 137 -7.33 9.93 1.21
N VAL A 138 -6.07 9.94 0.80
CA VAL A 138 -5.53 8.97 -0.15
C VAL A 138 -4.50 8.09 0.57
N MET A 139 -4.73 6.78 0.55
CA MET A 139 -3.81 5.81 1.13
C MET A 139 -3.07 5.01 0.07
N SER A 140 -1.82 4.64 0.37
CA SER A 140 -1.07 3.66 -0.43
C SER A 140 -0.10 2.89 0.46
N VAL A 141 -0.52 1.69 0.87
CA VAL A 141 0.25 0.88 1.82
C VAL A 141 1.06 -0.18 1.08
N ASN A 142 2.39 -0.07 1.15
CA ASN A 142 3.34 -0.99 0.51
C ASN A 142 3.10 -1.20 -1.00
N THR A 143 2.77 -0.14 -1.73
CA THR A 143 2.40 -0.22 -3.14
C THR A 143 3.33 0.58 -4.05
N VAL A 144 3.48 1.89 -3.83
CA VAL A 144 4.20 2.78 -4.77
C VAL A 144 5.67 2.43 -4.96
N HIS A 145 6.31 1.81 -3.97
CA HIS A 145 7.68 1.35 -4.06
C HIS A 145 7.89 0.14 -5.01
N ASN A 146 6.80 -0.50 -5.45
CA ASN A 146 6.86 -1.54 -6.48
C ASN A 146 7.13 -0.98 -7.88
N LEU A 147 7.01 0.33 -8.06
CA LEU A 147 7.33 1.05 -9.28
C LEU A 147 8.82 1.42 -9.32
N GLU A 148 9.37 1.58 -10.54
CA GLU A 148 10.68 2.21 -10.73
C GLU A 148 10.62 3.66 -10.23
N ARG A 149 11.78 4.21 -9.81
CA ARG A 149 11.85 5.52 -9.13
C ARG A 149 11.07 6.64 -9.82
N GLU A 150 11.20 6.79 -11.13
CA GLU A 150 10.49 7.82 -11.90
C GLU A 150 8.97 7.61 -11.83
N ALA A 151 8.50 6.39 -12.06
CA ALA A 151 7.08 6.05 -11.98
C ALA A 151 6.54 6.14 -10.54
N CYS A 152 7.36 5.81 -9.53
CA CYS A 152 7.04 6.02 -8.12
C CYS A 152 6.81 7.51 -7.82
N GLY A 153 7.68 8.39 -8.34
CA GLY A 153 7.51 9.84 -8.20
C GLY A 153 6.21 10.33 -8.84
N LYS A 154 5.89 9.85 -10.04
CA LYS A 154 4.63 10.18 -10.71
C LYS A 154 3.41 9.69 -9.91
N ALA A 155 3.48 8.49 -9.35
CA ALA A 155 2.40 7.98 -8.50
C ALA A 155 2.20 8.83 -7.23
N LEU A 156 3.28 9.30 -6.61
CA LEU A 156 3.21 10.21 -5.46
C LEU A 156 2.58 11.56 -5.83
N GLN A 157 2.89 12.10 -7.02
CA GLN A 157 2.26 13.31 -7.54
C GLN A 157 0.76 13.11 -7.79
N GLU A 158 0.36 11.99 -8.38
CA GLU A 158 -1.04 11.64 -8.59
C GLU A 158 -1.81 11.49 -7.27
N ILE A 159 -1.21 10.83 -6.26
CA ILE A 159 -1.78 10.72 -4.92
C ILE A 159 -2.04 12.12 -4.34
N MET A 160 -1.09 13.05 -4.47
CA MET A 160 -1.28 14.42 -4.00
C MET A 160 -2.31 15.18 -4.83
N ARG A 161 -2.34 14.98 -6.15
CA ARG A 161 -3.29 15.67 -7.05
C ARG A 161 -4.75 15.34 -6.70
N VAL A 162 -5.05 14.06 -6.47
CA VAL A 162 -6.43 13.65 -6.18
C VAL A 162 -6.84 13.84 -4.72
N SER A 163 -5.88 14.17 -3.85
CA SER A 163 -6.10 14.41 -2.41
C SER A 163 -6.45 15.86 -2.12
N ARG A 164 -7.39 16.09 -1.21
CA ARG A 164 -7.68 17.40 -0.60
C ARG A 164 -6.63 17.84 0.43
N GLY A 165 -5.45 17.22 0.42
CA GLY A 165 -4.31 17.55 1.28
C GLY A 165 -3.89 16.46 2.26
N ASN A 166 -4.68 15.40 2.46
CA ASN A 166 -4.29 14.29 3.32
C ASN A 166 -3.93 13.05 2.50
N ALA A 167 -2.71 12.57 2.67
CA ALA A 167 -2.27 11.31 2.10
C ALA A 167 -1.43 10.55 3.14
N PHE A 168 -1.51 9.23 3.12
CA PHE A 168 -0.68 8.34 3.93
C PHE A 168 -0.11 7.20 3.09
N ILE A 169 1.21 7.05 3.12
CA ILE A 169 1.89 5.97 2.41
C ILE A 169 2.80 5.17 3.34
N THR A 170 3.01 3.90 2.99
CA THR A 170 4.13 3.14 3.53
C THR A 170 5.02 2.62 2.40
N VAL A 171 6.32 2.67 2.61
CA VAL A 171 7.32 2.26 1.63
C VAL A 171 8.43 1.43 2.28
N ASP A 172 9.03 0.52 1.51
CA ASP A 172 10.21 -0.24 1.91
C ASP A 172 11.40 0.69 2.07
N ALA A 173 12.01 0.68 3.25
CA ALA A 173 13.14 1.54 3.59
C ALA A 173 14.14 0.86 4.51
N TYR A 174 15.30 1.49 4.70
CA TYR A 174 16.31 1.09 5.67
C TYR A 174 17.01 2.31 6.27
N ARG A 175 17.62 2.14 7.46
CA ARG A 175 18.35 3.19 8.20
C ARG A 175 19.84 2.93 8.28
N ASN A 176 20.26 1.70 8.04
CA ASN A 176 21.65 1.26 8.16
C ASN A 176 21.89 0.00 7.30
N ALA A 177 23.14 -0.39 7.16
CA ALA A 177 23.55 -1.52 6.31
C ALA A 177 22.95 -2.88 6.74
N GLU A 178 22.68 -3.08 8.03
CA GLU A 178 22.04 -4.32 8.49
C GLU A 178 20.57 -4.40 8.06
N GLU A 179 19.82 -3.29 8.23
CA GLU A 179 18.44 -3.18 7.76
C GLU A 179 18.36 -3.26 6.23
N GLU A 180 19.33 -2.66 5.52
CA GLU A 180 19.46 -2.75 4.07
C GLU A 180 19.57 -4.20 3.60
N ALA A 181 20.52 -4.95 4.19
CA ALA A 181 20.71 -6.37 3.86
C ALA A 181 19.42 -7.17 4.09
N ARG A 182 18.77 -7.01 5.27
CA ARG A 182 17.49 -7.68 5.57
C ARG A 182 16.38 -7.27 4.60
N MET A 183 16.33 -6.00 4.19
CA MET A 183 15.33 -5.51 3.24
C MET A 183 15.49 -6.19 1.88
N TYR A 184 16.71 -6.32 1.35
CA TYR A 184 16.95 -7.03 0.09
C TYR A 184 16.69 -8.54 0.18
N GLU A 185 16.95 -9.15 1.33
CA GLU A 185 16.53 -10.54 1.60
C GLU A 185 15.00 -10.67 1.66
N TRP A 186 14.31 -9.69 2.25
CA TRP A 186 12.86 -9.68 2.37
C TRP A 186 12.16 -9.37 1.04
N ASN A 187 12.71 -8.49 0.22
CA ASN A 187 12.07 -7.95 -0.96
C ASN A 187 11.69 -9.03 -1.98
N LEU A 188 10.45 -8.98 -2.44
CA LEU A 188 9.91 -9.80 -3.52
C LEU A 188 9.53 -8.96 -4.75
N THR A 189 8.87 -7.83 -4.54
CA THR A 189 8.26 -7.03 -5.61
C THR A 189 8.81 -5.62 -5.74
N ALA A 190 9.27 -5.01 -4.64
CA ALA A 190 9.72 -3.62 -4.67
C ALA A 190 10.89 -3.41 -5.64
N LYS A 191 10.83 -2.31 -6.39
CA LYS A 191 11.84 -1.85 -7.33
C LYS A 191 12.54 -0.57 -6.83
N THR A 192 11.87 0.23 -6.01
CA THR A 192 12.40 1.42 -5.36
C THR A 192 12.52 1.16 -3.86
N ILE A 193 13.74 0.93 -3.39
CA ILE A 193 14.09 0.77 -1.99
C ILE A 193 15.22 1.75 -1.70
N MET A 194 15.05 2.61 -0.69
CA MET A 194 16.02 3.67 -0.40
C MET A 194 16.24 3.81 1.11
N HIS A 195 17.37 4.43 1.46
CA HIS A 195 17.59 4.90 2.83
C HIS A 195 16.51 5.93 3.22
N VAL A 196 16.12 5.97 4.50
CA VAL A 196 15.06 6.87 4.97
C VAL A 196 15.31 8.35 4.62
N ASP A 197 16.56 8.79 4.60
CA ASP A 197 16.90 10.18 4.24
C ASP A 197 16.81 10.42 2.73
N GLU A 198 17.10 9.40 1.90
CA GLU A 198 16.89 9.45 0.45
C GLU A 198 15.40 9.52 0.11
N TRP A 199 14.56 8.76 0.83
CA TRP A 199 13.10 8.86 0.70
C TRP A 199 12.60 10.27 1.03
N LYS A 200 13.07 10.88 2.13
CA LYS A 200 12.69 12.26 2.52
C LYS A 200 13.11 13.27 1.44
N ALA A 201 14.32 13.12 0.90
CA ALA A 201 14.79 13.98 -0.20
C ALA A 201 13.92 13.78 -1.46
N PHE A 202 13.57 12.53 -1.79
CA PHE A 202 12.74 12.20 -2.92
C PHE A 202 11.30 12.73 -2.76
N PHE A 203 10.71 12.65 -1.57
CA PHE A 203 9.39 13.25 -1.32
C PHE A 203 9.40 14.76 -1.58
N ASN A 204 10.45 15.46 -1.12
CA ASN A 204 10.62 16.89 -1.41
C ASN A 204 10.81 17.16 -2.91
N GLU A 205 11.61 16.35 -3.61
CA GLU A 205 11.88 16.44 -5.06
C GLU A 205 10.58 16.36 -5.88
N VAL A 206 9.69 15.41 -5.52
CA VAL A 206 8.44 15.16 -6.25
C VAL A 206 7.23 15.94 -5.71
N GLY A 207 7.40 16.73 -4.64
CA GLY A 207 6.32 17.52 -4.04
C GLY A 207 5.32 16.72 -3.21
N TYR A 208 5.71 15.55 -2.68
CA TYR A 208 4.86 14.78 -1.78
C TYR A 208 4.91 15.40 -0.37
N THR A 209 3.77 15.87 0.11
CA THR A 209 3.63 16.54 1.43
C THR A 209 2.80 15.74 2.44
N GLY A 210 2.30 14.57 2.05
CA GLY A 210 1.52 13.69 2.91
C GLY A 210 2.31 13.04 4.05
N ASP A 211 1.61 12.29 4.87
CA ASP A 211 2.19 11.48 5.93
C ASP A 211 2.77 10.18 5.37
N TYR A 212 3.77 9.62 6.05
CA TYR A 212 4.41 8.39 5.62
C TYR A 212 4.95 7.58 6.79
N PHE A 213 5.13 6.29 6.56
CA PHE A 213 5.85 5.42 7.49
C PHE A 213 6.70 4.40 6.74
N TRP A 214 7.71 3.87 7.43
CA TRP A 214 8.66 2.93 6.86
C TRP A 214 8.25 1.50 7.13
N PHE A 215 8.24 0.68 6.07
CA PHE A 215 8.29 -0.75 6.25
C PHE A 215 9.76 -1.18 6.31
N ILE A 216 10.19 -1.72 7.47
CA ILE A 216 11.53 -2.28 7.72
C ILE A 216 11.32 -3.67 8.32
N PRO A 217 11.71 -4.78 7.63
CA PRO A 217 11.45 -6.16 8.04
C PRO A 217 12.28 -6.64 9.23
#